data_332deb1fc381ebebe383bc55a4e0b167
#
_entry.id   332deb1fc381ebebe383bc55a4e0b167
#
_cell.length_a   1.000
_cell.length_b   1.000
_cell.length_c   1.000
_cell.angle_alpha   90.00
_cell.angle_beta   90.00
_cell.angle_gamma   90.00
#
_symmetry.space_group_name_H-M   'P 1'
#
loop_
_entity.id
_entity.type
_entity.pdbx_description
1 polymer ?
#
loop_
_entity_poly.entity_id
_entity_poly.type
_entity_poly.pdbx_seq_one_letter_code
_entity_poly.pdbx_strand_id
1 'polypeptide(L)'
;MRLLSYRTLLLSLLLCSLCSCASFQKKPKTYSTGYLADRGVVRIWQHTSSSGYTTLQSLFTPFDGSSETETIYHWDQEHLVSITKTSLQGPENSFSARFSRIDGTTSFMQQKFATSRQPLSVNELELAKFEAQRELEMSRDLLSGSVVLHQGHWLSAQQVENCEGTPEQFYFDSRESQRLIDMSRKGPVYVAWIDAPEGQQLLLMTSNDVCQQKLSPQTQ
;
A
#
# COMPACT_ATOMS: atom_id res chain seq x y z
N MET A 1 -28.14 52.45 -35.19
CA MET A 1 -28.35 51.02 -34.84
C MET A 1 -27.08 50.11 -34.94
N ARG A 2 -25.93 50.53 -35.38
CA ARG A 2 -24.72 49.65 -35.50
C ARG A 2 -23.80 49.63 -34.26
N LEU A 3 -23.87 50.59 -33.34
CA LEU A 3 -23.01 50.69 -32.16
C LEU A 3 -23.46 49.82 -30.99
N LEU A 4 -24.72 49.40 -30.94
CA LEU A 4 -25.24 48.47 -29.89
C LEU A 4 -24.79 47.03 -30.13
N SER A 5 -24.60 46.61 -31.37
CA SER A 5 -24.19 45.25 -31.76
C SER A 5 -22.74 44.95 -31.35
N TYR A 6 -21.81 45.91 -31.37
CA TYR A 6 -20.42 45.73 -30.98
C TYR A 6 -20.26 45.62 -29.47
N ARG A 7 -21.05 46.30 -28.67
CA ARG A 7 -21.01 46.21 -27.21
C ARG A 7 -21.50 44.86 -26.68
N THR A 8 -22.51 44.30 -27.29
CA THR A 8 -23.02 42.96 -26.94
C THR A 8 -22.04 41.86 -27.37
N LEU A 9 -21.37 42.01 -28.51
CA LEU A 9 -20.37 41.06 -28.97
C LEU A 9 -19.10 41.08 -28.09
N LEU A 10 -18.65 42.24 -27.66
CA LEU A 10 -17.52 42.41 -26.74
C LEU A 10 -17.83 41.86 -25.34
N LEU A 11 -19.05 42.05 -24.84
CA LEU A 11 -19.46 41.50 -23.54
C LEU A 11 -19.54 39.97 -23.56
N SER A 12 -20.01 39.35 -24.66
CA SER A 12 -20.07 37.91 -24.79
C SER A 12 -18.69 37.25 -24.92
N LEU A 13 -17.73 37.95 -25.56
CA LEU A 13 -16.33 37.45 -25.64
C LEU A 13 -15.61 37.52 -24.30
N LEU A 14 -15.93 38.52 -23.46
CA LEU A 14 -15.37 38.66 -22.11
C LEU A 14 -15.91 37.62 -21.13
N LEU A 15 -17.16 37.15 -21.27
CA LEU A 15 -17.73 36.12 -20.44
C LEU A 15 -17.19 34.73 -20.74
N CYS A 16 -16.78 34.44 -21.98
CA CYS A 16 -16.19 33.14 -22.34
C CYS A 16 -14.76 32.94 -21.82
N SER A 17 -14.02 34.01 -21.48
CA SER A 17 -12.65 33.91 -20.96
C SER A 17 -12.57 33.55 -19.46
N LEU A 18 -13.68 33.54 -18.74
CA LEU A 18 -13.71 33.20 -17.30
C LEU A 18 -13.94 31.69 -17.01
N CYS A 19 -14.20 30.88 -18.02
CA CYS A 19 -14.52 29.45 -17.84
C CYS A 19 -13.31 28.49 -17.94
N SER A 20 -12.07 28.98 -18.03
CA SER A 20 -10.90 28.11 -18.34
C SER A 20 -9.89 27.91 -17.22
N CYS A 21 -10.35 27.85 -15.98
CA CYS A 21 -9.51 27.37 -14.87
C CYS A 21 -10.24 26.33 -14.00
N ALA A 22 -10.77 25.28 -14.63
CA ALA A 22 -11.02 24.05 -13.88
C ALA A 22 -9.67 23.38 -13.69
N SER A 23 -9.01 23.68 -12.58
CA SER A 23 -7.87 22.91 -12.11
C SER A 23 -8.32 21.46 -11.99
N PHE A 24 -7.82 20.59 -12.84
CA PHE A 24 -7.99 19.14 -12.73
C PHE A 24 -7.21 18.67 -11.49
N GLN A 25 -7.76 18.89 -10.31
CA GLN A 25 -7.22 18.30 -9.10
C GLN A 25 -7.38 16.79 -9.20
N LYS A 26 -6.28 16.09 -9.38
CA LYS A 26 -6.27 14.63 -9.29
C LYS A 26 -6.81 14.24 -7.92
N LYS A 27 -7.89 13.46 -7.87
CA LYS A 27 -8.41 12.94 -6.60
C LYS A 27 -7.36 12.02 -5.96
N PRO A 28 -7.22 12.04 -4.64
CA PRO A 28 -6.41 11.06 -3.93
C PRO A 28 -6.86 9.65 -4.30
N LYS A 29 -5.92 8.73 -4.47
CA LYS A 29 -6.21 7.35 -4.83
C LYS A 29 -5.56 6.43 -3.81
N THR A 30 -6.34 5.50 -3.28
CA THR A 30 -5.85 4.44 -2.40
C THR A 30 -6.07 3.10 -3.09
N TYR A 31 -5.07 2.26 -3.08
CA TYR A 31 -5.07 0.94 -3.67
C TYR A 31 -4.48 -0.06 -2.70
N SER A 32 -4.90 -1.31 -2.82
CA SER A 32 -4.28 -2.45 -2.14
C SER A 32 -3.99 -3.56 -3.14
N THR A 33 -2.85 -4.18 -3.03
CA THR A 33 -2.41 -5.31 -3.84
C THR A 33 -1.50 -6.23 -3.04
N GLY A 34 -1.08 -7.35 -3.60
CA GLY A 34 -0.18 -8.27 -2.92
C GLY A 34 0.26 -9.40 -3.82
N TYR A 35 1.22 -10.17 -3.33
CA TYR A 35 1.75 -11.31 -4.06
C TYR A 35 2.42 -12.34 -3.13
N LEU A 36 2.60 -13.55 -3.64
CA LEU A 36 3.42 -14.57 -3.01
C LEU A 36 4.88 -14.35 -3.42
N ALA A 37 5.75 -14.12 -2.43
CA ALA A 37 7.20 -14.14 -2.60
C ALA A 37 7.77 -15.52 -2.24
N ASP A 38 9.03 -15.78 -2.57
CA ASP A 38 9.68 -17.09 -2.33
C ASP A 38 9.63 -17.53 -0.86
N ARG A 39 9.64 -16.60 0.10
CA ARG A 39 9.74 -16.87 1.53
C ARG A 39 8.59 -16.35 2.37
N GLY A 40 7.54 -15.82 1.74
CA GLY A 40 6.43 -15.23 2.49
C GLY A 40 5.41 -14.55 1.59
N VAL A 41 4.51 -13.84 2.24
CA VAL A 41 3.44 -13.06 1.60
C VAL A 41 3.79 -11.59 1.71
N VAL A 42 3.64 -10.86 0.61
CA VAL A 42 3.74 -9.39 0.59
C VAL A 42 2.35 -8.82 0.36
N ARG A 43 1.91 -7.95 1.27
CA ARG A 43 0.68 -7.17 1.16
C ARG A 43 1.06 -5.69 1.07
N ILE A 44 0.50 -4.98 0.09
CA ILE A 44 0.88 -3.61 -0.24
C ILE A 44 -0.35 -2.71 -0.23
N TRP A 45 -0.23 -1.57 0.42
CA TRP A 45 -1.19 -0.47 0.34
C TRP A 45 -0.47 0.76 -0.17
N GLN A 46 -1.04 1.38 -1.20
CA GLN A 46 -0.51 2.59 -1.80
C GLN A 46 -1.54 3.71 -1.73
N HIS A 47 -1.13 4.84 -1.22
CA HIS A 47 -1.90 6.07 -1.23
C HIS A 47 -1.15 7.14 -2.02
N THR A 48 -1.79 7.72 -3.03
CA THR A 48 -1.21 8.83 -3.80
C THR A 48 -2.11 10.06 -3.63
N SER A 49 -1.54 11.13 -3.08
CA SER A 49 -2.22 12.41 -2.91
C SER A 49 -2.44 13.13 -4.24
N SER A 50 -3.28 14.15 -4.23
CA SER A 50 -3.51 15.02 -5.40
C SER A 50 -2.25 15.76 -5.86
N SER A 51 -1.31 16.02 -4.95
CA SER A 51 -0.01 16.65 -5.24
C SER A 51 1.03 15.72 -5.83
N GLY A 52 0.76 14.41 -5.90
CA GLY A 52 1.70 13.40 -6.39
C GLY A 52 2.59 12.77 -5.30
N TYR A 53 2.35 13.11 -4.03
CA TYR A 53 3.03 12.44 -2.91
C TYR A 53 2.46 11.04 -2.72
N THR A 54 3.32 10.04 -2.72
CA THR A 54 2.92 8.64 -2.61
C THR A 54 3.47 8.04 -1.32
N THR A 55 2.58 7.44 -0.52
CA THR A 55 2.94 6.55 0.58
C THR A 55 2.66 5.12 0.14
N LEU A 56 3.66 4.26 0.23
CA LEU A 56 3.54 2.83 0.00
C LEU A 56 3.89 2.13 1.30
N GLN A 57 2.95 1.38 1.84
CA GLN A 57 3.13 0.50 2.99
C GLN A 57 3.18 -0.94 2.49
N SER A 58 4.23 -1.65 2.80
CA SER A 58 4.44 -3.06 2.48
C SER A 58 4.53 -3.86 3.78
N LEU A 59 3.79 -4.94 3.86
CA LEU A 59 3.82 -5.86 5.00
C LEU A 59 4.24 -7.24 4.50
N PHE A 60 5.40 -7.68 4.95
CA PHE A 60 5.94 -9.01 4.67
C PHE A 60 5.64 -9.96 5.83
N THR A 61 4.90 -11.05 5.52
CA THR A 61 4.59 -12.13 6.45
C THR A 61 5.37 -13.39 6.05
N PRO A 62 6.42 -13.77 6.79
CA PRO A 62 7.26 -14.93 6.45
C PRO A 62 6.51 -16.27 6.61
N PHE A 63 6.83 -17.26 5.76
CA PHE A 63 6.26 -18.61 5.87
C PHE A 63 6.83 -19.42 7.04
N ASP A 64 8.01 -19.08 7.53
CA ASP A 64 8.67 -19.77 8.64
C ASP A 64 8.14 -19.37 10.03
N GLY A 65 7.15 -18.47 10.08
CA GLY A 65 6.56 -17.97 11.32
C GLY A 65 7.44 -16.96 12.07
N SER A 66 8.51 -16.47 11.46
CA SER A 66 9.28 -15.37 12.03
C SER A 66 8.47 -14.06 12.01
N SER A 67 9.02 -13.02 12.64
CA SER A 67 8.33 -11.74 12.82
C SER A 67 7.96 -11.08 11.49
N GLU A 68 6.71 -10.61 11.41
CA GLU A 68 6.26 -9.78 10.30
C GLU A 68 7.06 -8.47 10.24
N THR A 69 7.31 -8.01 9.04
CA THR A 69 8.04 -6.77 8.80
C THR A 69 7.19 -5.79 8.01
N GLU A 70 6.93 -4.64 8.61
CA GLU A 70 6.32 -3.50 7.95
C GLU A 70 7.40 -2.58 7.37
N THR A 71 7.21 -2.14 6.13
CA THR A 71 8.05 -1.12 5.52
C THR A 71 7.18 -0.02 4.93
N ILE A 72 7.45 1.21 5.32
CA ILE A 72 6.75 2.40 4.80
C ILE A 72 7.74 3.21 3.99
N TYR A 73 7.38 3.45 2.74
CA TYR A 73 8.12 4.28 1.80
C TYR A 73 7.33 5.55 1.51
N HIS A 74 8.03 6.67 1.47
CA HIS A 74 7.45 7.94 1.02
C HIS A 74 8.16 8.42 -0.22
N TRP A 75 7.38 8.80 -1.22
CA TRP A 75 7.84 9.32 -2.50
C TRP A 75 7.22 10.70 -2.74
N ASP A 76 8.02 11.63 -3.20
CA ASP A 76 7.55 12.90 -3.75
C ASP A 76 7.74 12.83 -5.26
N GLN A 77 6.64 12.63 -5.98
CA GLN A 77 6.63 12.26 -7.39
C GLN A 77 7.45 10.96 -7.61
N GLU A 78 8.65 11.06 -8.19
CA GLU A 78 9.56 9.93 -8.44
C GLU A 78 10.77 9.90 -7.49
N HIS A 79 10.87 10.85 -6.55
CA HIS A 79 11.98 10.95 -5.61
C HIS A 79 11.64 10.24 -4.30
N LEU A 80 12.45 9.27 -3.92
CA LEU A 80 12.35 8.62 -2.62
C LEU A 80 12.71 9.63 -1.53
N VAL A 81 11.79 9.85 -0.59
CA VAL A 81 11.93 10.81 0.53
C VAL A 81 12.31 10.12 1.82
N SER A 82 11.72 8.97 2.10
CA SER A 82 12.06 8.22 3.31
C SER A 82 11.71 6.75 3.21
N ILE A 83 12.40 5.95 4.02
CA ILE A 83 12.14 4.54 4.28
C ILE A 83 12.04 4.38 5.78
N THR A 84 11.03 3.66 6.26
CA THR A 84 10.94 3.17 7.65
C THR A 84 10.57 1.70 7.60
N LYS A 85 11.41 0.84 8.19
CA LYS A 85 11.21 -0.61 8.27
C LYS A 85 11.16 -1.02 9.73
N THR A 86 10.15 -1.77 10.13
CA THR A 86 9.91 -2.14 11.52
C THR A 86 9.50 -3.61 11.61
N SER A 87 10.13 -4.35 12.52
CA SER A 87 9.67 -5.69 12.92
C SER A 87 8.46 -5.52 13.86
N LEU A 88 7.35 -6.17 13.58
CA LEU A 88 6.11 -5.99 14.33
C LEU A 88 6.04 -6.86 15.60
N GLN A 89 6.88 -7.86 15.70
CA GLN A 89 6.89 -8.82 16.80
C GLN A 89 8.32 -9.03 17.31
N GLY A 90 8.46 -9.31 18.61
CA GLY A 90 9.79 -9.53 19.21
C GLY A 90 10.48 -8.25 19.66
N PRO A 91 11.80 -8.29 19.91
CA PRO A 91 12.54 -7.12 20.33
C PRO A 91 12.53 -6.04 19.23
N GLU A 92 12.42 -4.78 19.66
CA GLU A 92 12.35 -3.65 18.75
C GLU A 92 13.56 -3.65 17.78
N ASN A 93 13.25 -3.80 16.50
CA ASN A 93 14.22 -3.67 15.41
C ASN A 93 13.59 -2.80 14.34
N SER A 94 14.13 -1.62 14.17
CA SER A 94 13.65 -0.69 13.16
C SER A 94 14.81 -0.02 12.43
N PHE A 95 14.55 0.28 11.19
CA PHE A 95 15.47 0.98 10.30
C PHE A 95 14.76 2.22 9.76
N SER A 96 15.46 3.35 9.71
CA SER A 96 14.94 4.59 9.12
C SER A 96 16.00 5.29 8.31
N ALA A 97 15.63 5.75 7.12
CA ALA A 97 16.43 6.63 6.27
C ALA A 97 15.59 7.77 5.71
N ARG A 98 16.20 8.93 5.55
CA ARG A 98 15.60 10.11 4.89
C ARG A 98 16.54 10.65 3.84
N PHE A 99 15.97 11.13 2.76
CA PHE A 99 16.69 11.63 1.59
C PHE A 99 16.28 13.07 1.28
N SER A 100 17.23 13.82 0.76
CA SER A 100 16.99 15.16 0.23
C SER A 100 16.14 15.08 -1.04
N ARG A 101 15.11 15.91 -1.12
CA ARG A 101 14.23 16.02 -2.31
C ARG A 101 14.92 16.66 -3.51
N ILE A 102 16.04 17.34 -3.28
CA ILE A 102 16.74 18.11 -4.32
C ILE A 102 17.70 17.22 -5.10
N ASP A 103 18.50 16.44 -4.40
CA ASP A 103 19.62 15.69 -4.97
C ASP A 103 19.65 14.20 -4.55
N GLY A 104 18.66 13.74 -3.77
CA GLY A 104 18.58 12.36 -3.31
C GLY A 104 19.65 11.97 -2.30
N THR A 105 20.47 12.91 -1.82
CA THR A 105 21.49 12.62 -0.80
C THR A 105 20.87 12.22 0.52
N THR A 106 21.54 11.34 1.25
CA THR A 106 21.05 10.85 2.53
C THR A 106 21.24 11.92 3.60
N SER A 107 20.11 12.41 4.16
CA SER A 107 20.10 13.40 5.24
C SER A 107 20.05 12.78 6.62
N PHE A 108 19.55 11.56 6.73
CA PHE A 108 19.46 10.80 7.98
C PHE A 108 19.43 9.29 7.68
N MET A 109 20.12 8.51 8.53
CA MET A 109 20.01 7.05 8.54
C MET A 109 20.29 6.49 9.92
N GLN A 110 19.47 5.57 10.37
CA GLN A 110 19.62 4.92 11.69
C GLN A 110 18.99 3.54 11.69
N GLN A 111 19.66 2.58 12.31
CA GLN A 111 19.09 1.32 12.72
C GLN A 111 18.99 1.29 14.25
N LYS A 112 17.83 0.90 14.76
CA LYS A 112 17.55 0.80 16.19
C LYS A 112 17.29 -0.66 16.53
N PHE A 113 18.02 -1.16 17.50
CA PHE A 113 17.79 -2.44 18.16
C PHE A 113 17.25 -2.20 19.56
N ALA A 114 16.76 -3.24 20.23
CA ALA A 114 16.19 -3.13 21.57
C ALA A 114 17.08 -2.34 22.55
N THR A 115 18.40 -2.49 22.46
CA THR A 115 19.37 -1.92 23.40
C THR A 115 20.39 -0.97 22.77
N SER A 116 20.39 -0.79 21.46
CA SER A 116 21.41 0.01 20.76
C SER A 116 20.88 0.73 19.53
N ARG A 117 21.60 1.74 19.11
CA ARG A 117 21.37 2.47 17.85
C ARG A 117 22.69 2.59 17.12
N GLN A 118 22.64 2.38 15.81
CA GLN A 118 23.82 2.53 14.96
C GLN A 118 23.45 3.11 13.59
N PRO A 119 24.38 3.78 12.90
CA PRO A 119 24.17 4.14 11.51
C PRO A 119 24.13 2.87 10.65
N LEU A 120 23.50 2.97 9.48
CA LEU A 120 23.60 1.92 8.46
C LEU A 120 24.94 1.97 7.75
N SER A 121 25.35 0.81 7.26
CA SER A 121 26.39 0.75 6.24
C SER A 121 25.89 1.29 4.89
N VAL A 122 26.81 1.70 4.04
CA VAL A 122 26.48 2.14 2.67
C VAL A 122 25.76 1.05 1.90
N ASN A 123 26.20 -0.21 2.05
CA ASN A 123 25.59 -1.35 1.33
C ASN A 123 24.15 -1.61 1.78
N GLU A 124 23.84 -1.54 3.07
CA GLU A 124 22.49 -1.68 3.59
C GLU A 124 21.58 -0.56 3.10
N LEU A 125 22.10 0.66 3.02
CA LEU A 125 21.35 1.80 2.51
C LEU A 125 21.04 1.65 1.01
N GLU A 126 22.01 1.28 0.19
CA GLU A 126 21.81 1.06 -1.24
C GLU A 126 20.86 -0.13 -1.51
N LEU A 127 20.96 -1.21 -0.72
CA LEU A 127 19.99 -2.30 -0.78
C LEU A 127 18.57 -1.81 -0.46
N ALA A 128 18.40 -1.00 0.58
CA ALA A 128 17.10 -0.47 0.96
C ALA A 128 16.49 0.45 -0.10
N LYS A 129 17.31 1.27 -0.77
CA LYS A 129 16.86 2.09 -1.93
C LYS A 129 16.43 1.20 -3.10
N PHE A 130 17.20 0.16 -3.40
CA PHE A 130 16.85 -0.80 -4.45
C PHE A 130 15.54 -1.53 -4.13
N GLU A 131 15.36 -2.00 -2.88
CA GLU A 131 14.11 -2.62 -2.42
C GLU A 131 12.93 -1.64 -2.56
N ALA A 132 13.11 -0.37 -2.19
CA ALA A 132 12.08 0.66 -2.33
C ALA A 132 11.63 0.84 -3.78
N GLN A 133 12.59 0.94 -4.70
CA GLN A 133 12.29 1.08 -6.13
C GLN A 133 11.57 -0.15 -6.68
N ARG A 134 12.06 -1.34 -6.34
CA ARG A 134 11.44 -2.60 -6.75
C ARG A 134 10.01 -2.75 -6.24
N GLU A 135 9.74 -2.40 -4.98
CA GLU A 135 8.39 -2.46 -4.40
C GLU A 135 7.43 -1.48 -5.09
N LEU A 136 7.91 -0.28 -5.43
CA LEU A 136 7.10 0.70 -6.15
C LEU A 136 6.75 0.21 -7.56
N GLU A 137 7.71 -0.35 -8.29
CA GLU A 137 7.51 -0.93 -9.62
C GLU A 137 6.56 -2.13 -9.56
N MET A 138 6.79 -3.08 -8.65
CA MET A 138 5.91 -4.23 -8.44
C MET A 138 4.48 -3.81 -8.12
N SER A 139 4.30 -2.82 -7.22
CA SER A 139 2.97 -2.29 -6.90
C SER A 139 2.28 -1.70 -8.14
N ARG A 140 3.00 -0.94 -8.97
CA ARG A 140 2.46 -0.37 -10.21
C ARG A 140 2.06 -1.43 -11.22
N ASP A 141 2.88 -2.45 -11.39
CA ASP A 141 2.63 -3.56 -12.33
C ASP A 141 1.40 -4.36 -11.90
N LEU A 142 1.31 -4.75 -10.64
CA LEU A 142 0.16 -5.46 -10.10
C LEU A 142 -1.14 -4.65 -10.23
N LEU A 143 -1.10 -3.35 -9.90
CA LEU A 143 -2.25 -2.48 -10.03
C LEU A 143 -2.66 -2.25 -11.49
N SER A 144 -1.71 -2.17 -12.41
CA SER A 144 -2.00 -2.09 -13.85
C SER A 144 -2.62 -3.38 -14.38
N GLY A 145 -2.24 -4.52 -13.82
CA GLY A 145 -2.82 -5.83 -14.04
C GLY A 145 -4.17 -6.06 -13.34
N SER A 146 -4.71 -5.04 -12.65
CA SER A 146 -5.96 -5.13 -11.89
C SER A 146 -5.93 -6.18 -10.77
N VAL A 147 -4.77 -6.40 -10.15
CA VAL A 147 -4.60 -7.30 -9.01
C VAL A 147 -4.96 -6.55 -7.73
N VAL A 148 -6.06 -6.94 -7.09
CA VAL A 148 -6.61 -6.28 -5.91
C VAL A 148 -6.49 -7.20 -4.69
N LEU A 149 -5.94 -6.68 -3.60
CA LEU A 149 -5.87 -7.37 -2.31
C LEU A 149 -7.19 -7.23 -1.57
N HIS A 150 -7.70 -8.37 -1.11
CA HIS A 150 -8.80 -8.51 -0.18
C HIS A 150 -8.32 -9.19 1.10
N GLN A 151 -8.92 -8.87 2.21
CA GLN A 151 -8.64 -9.53 3.49
C GLN A 151 -9.82 -9.41 4.44
N GLY A 152 -9.94 -10.39 5.34
CA GLY A 152 -11.06 -10.42 6.28
C GLY A 152 -11.05 -11.64 7.19
N HIS A 153 -12.12 -11.73 7.96
CA HIS A 153 -12.40 -12.83 8.88
C HIS A 153 -13.14 -13.96 8.13
N TRP A 154 -12.57 -15.16 8.12
CA TRP A 154 -13.25 -16.33 7.58
C TRP A 154 -14.40 -16.76 8.48
N LEU A 155 -15.61 -16.84 7.94
CA LEU A 155 -16.81 -17.19 8.68
C LEU A 155 -17.15 -18.67 8.55
N SER A 156 -17.29 -19.14 7.32
CA SER A 156 -17.64 -20.53 7.01
C SER A 156 -17.50 -20.81 5.52
N ALA A 157 -17.20 -22.05 5.17
CA ALA A 157 -17.13 -22.52 3.78
C ALA A 157 -16.41 -21.50 2.87
N GLN A 158 -17.15 -20.80 2.02
CA GLN A 158 -16.64 -19.79 1.08
C GLN A 158 -16.96 -18.35 1.51
N GLN A 159 -17.40 -18.12 2.74
CA GLN A 159 -17.79 -16.81 3.24
C GLN A 159 -16.69 -16.18 4.09
N VAL A 160 -16.33 -14.98 3.73
CA VAL A 160 -15.39 -14.11 4.44
C VAL A 160 -16.10 -12.78 4.73
N GLU A 161 -15.99 -12.27 5.94
CA GLU A 161 -16.36 -10.91 6.28
C GLU A 161 -15.12 -10.03 6.06
N ASN A 162 -15.16 -9.14 5.10
CA ASN A 162 -14.02 -8.25 4.84
C ASN A 162 -13.81 -7.26 6.00
N CYS A 163 -12.69 -6.56 5.97
CA CYS A 163 -12.32 -5.64 7.05
C CYS A 163 -13.26 -4.41 7.20
N GLU A 164 -14.19 -4.22 6.29
CA GLU A 164 -15.27 -3.23 6.34
C GLU A 164 -16.59 -3.81 6.90
N GLY A 165 -16.61 -5.10 7.28
CA GLY A 165 -17.80 -5.80 7.78
C GLY A 165 -18.75 -6.23 6.66
N THR A 166 -18.29 -6.28 5.41
CA THR A 166 -19.11 -6.72 4.27
C THR A 166 -18.82 -8.18 3.94
N PRO A 167 -19.84 -9.03 3.73
CA PRO A 167 -19.62 -10.40 3.33
C PRO A 167 -19.13 -10.48 1.89
N GLU A 168 -18.06 -11.26 1.69
CA GLU A 168 -17.46 -11.58 0.40
C GLU A 168 -17.37 -13.10 0.23
N GLN A 169 -17.20 -13.53 -1.02
CA GLN A 169 -17.02 -14.95 -1.34
C GLN A 169 -15.60 -15.18 -1.87
N PHE A 170 -14.97 -16.24 -1.37
CA PHE A 170 -13.71 -16.75 -1.88
C PHE A 170 -13.79 -18.26 -2.05
N TYR A 171 -13.32 -18.79 -3.17
CA TYR A 171 -13.38 -20.21 -3.51
C TYR A 171 -12.11 -20.93 -3.04
N PHE A 172 -12.14 -21.43 -1.81
CA PHE A 172 -11.08 -22.25 -1.25
C PHE A 172 -11.05 -23.65 -1.87
N ASP A 173 -9.88 -24.16 -2.19
CA ASP A 173 -9.73 -25.54 -2.59
C ASP A 173 -9.96 -26.50 -1.41
N SER A 174 -9.94 -27.82 -1.68
CA SER A 174 -10.24 -28.83 -0.65
C SER A 174 -9.19 -28.81 0.49
N ARG A 175 -7.93 -28.52 0.20
CA ARG A 175 -6.85 -28.48 1.19
C ARG A 175 -6.92 -27.22 2.02
N GLU A 176 -7.17 -26.09 1.37
CA GLU A 176 -7.38 -24.79 2.00
C GLU A 176 -8.58 -24.85 2.95
N SER A 177 -9.71 -25.38 2.47
CA SER A 177 -10.93 -25.55 3.26
C SER A 177 -10.68 -26.42 4.51
N GLN A 178 -9.97 -27.54 4.36
CA GLN A 178 -9.63 -28.38 5.51
C GLN A 178 -8.74 -27.66 6.52
N ARG A 179 -7.74 -26.92 6.05
CA ARG A 179 -6.85 -26.14 6.92
C ARG A 179 -7.62 -25.04 7.66
N LEU A 180 -8.54 -24.34 7.00
CA LEU A 180 -9.40 -23.32 7.63
C LEU A 180 -10.26 -23.92 8.74
N ILE A 181 -10.89 -25.08 8.50
CA ILE A 181 -11.68 -25.82 9.49
C ILE A 181 -10.80 -26.22 10.69
N ASP A 182 -9.60 -26.74 10.44
CA ASP A 182 -8.70 -27.17 11.52
C ASP A 182 -8.18 -25.98 12.33
N MET A 183 -7.90 -24.85 11.70
CA MET A 183 -7.53 -23.62 12.38
C MET A 183 -8.69 -23.03 13.19
N SER A 184 -9.91 -23.02 12.65
CA SER A 184 -11.10 -22.44 13.28
C SER A 184 -11.51 -23.14 14.59
N ARG A 185 -11.10 -24.39 14.78
CA ARG A 185 -11.29 -25.11 16.06
C ARG A 185 -10.45 -24.52 17.19
N LYS A 186 -9.41 -23.75 16.87
CA LYS A 186 -8.50 -23.14 17.84
C LYS A 186 -8.78 -21.67 18.11
N GLY A 187 -9.57 -21.02 17.25
CA GLY A 187 -9.91 -19.61 17.37
C GLY A 187 -10.33 -18.98 16.04
N PRO A 188 -10.49 -17.67 16.01
CA PRO A 188 -10.81 -16.96 14.78
C PRO A 188 -9.73 -17.14 13.71
N VAL A 189 -10.14 -17.21 12.46
CA VAL A 189 -9.24 -17.36 11.32
C VAL A 189 -9.44 -16.19 10.37
N TYR A 190 -8.34 -15.58 9.97
CA TYR A 190 -8.31 -14.49 9.01
C TYR A 190 -7.62 -14.96 7.75
N VAL A 191 -8.04 -14.38 6.62
CA VAL A 191 -7.50 -14.70 5.30
C VAL A 191 -7.16 -13.42 4.55
N ALA A 192 -6.16 -13.52 3.67
CA ALA A 192 -5.89 -12.51 2.67
C ALA A 192 -5.76 -13.20 1.30
N TRP A 193 -6.35 -12.60 0.27
CA TRP A 193 -6.31 -13.12 -1.10
C TRP A 193 -6.20 -11.97 -2.09
N ILE A 194 -5.81 -12.29 -3.30
CA ILE A 194 -5.87 -11.37 -4.44
C ILE A 194 -6.96 -11.79 -5.40
N ASP A 195 -7.58 -10.80 -5.99
CA ASP A 195 -8.49 -10.90 -7.12
C ASP A 195 -7.80 -10.31 -8.35
N ALA A 196 -7.69 -11.10 -9.42
CA ALA A 196 -7.03 -10.75 -10.65
C ALA A 196 -7.90 -11.20 -11.84
N PRO A 197 -7.67 -10.69 -13.07
CA PRO A 197 -8.42 -11.13 -14.25
C PRO A 197 -8.36 -12.64 -14.50
N GLU A 198 -7.29 -13.30 -14.07
CA GLU A 198 -7.09 -14.74 -14.18
C GLU A 198 -7.82 -15.55 -13.09
N GLY A 199 -8.32 -14.90 -12.06
CA GLY A 199 -9.01 -15.51 -10.93
C GLY A 199 -8.48 -15.10 -9.58
N GLN A 200 -8.93 -15.81 -8.54
CA GLN A 200 -8.59 -15.55 -7.14
C GLN A 200 -7.42 -16.42 -6.69
N GLN A 201 -6.54 -15.86 -5.88
CA GLN A 201 -5.43 -16.61 -5.26
C GLN A 201 -5.34 -16.30 -3.77
N LEU A 202 -5.39 -17.35 -2.95
CA LEU A 202 -5.14 -17.22 -1.52
C LEU A 202 -3.67 -16.91 -1.25
N LEU A 203 -3.43 -15.87 -0.44
CA LEU A 203 -2.09 -15.47 -0.02
C LEU A 203 -1.77 -15.92 1.40
N LEU A 204 -2.72 -15.75 2.33
CA LEU A 204 -2.49 -15.94 3.76
C LEU A 204 -3.70 -16.55 4.45
N MET A 205 -3.44 -17.50 5.37
CA MET A 205 -4.34 -17.96 6.43
C MET A 205 -3.64 -17.78 7.76
N THR A 206 -4.25 -17.09 8.71
CA THR A 206 -3.63 -16.76 10.00
C THR A 206 -4.67 -16.64 11.11
N SER A 207 -4.23 -16.80 12.36
CA SER A 207 -5.02 -16.46 13.55
C SER A 207 -4.88 -14.98 13.97
N ASN A 208 -3.93 -14.24 13.36
CA ASN A 208 -3.75 -12.83 13.63
C ASN A 208 -4.77 -12.01 12.85
N ASP A 209 -5.34 -11.01 13.49
CA ASP A 209 -6.30 -10.11 12.86
C ASP A 209 -5.62 -9.24 11.79
N VAL A 210 -5.84 -9.59 10.52
CA VAL A 210 -5.28 -8.89 9.37
C VAL A 210 -5.91 -7.51 9.15
N CYS A 211 -7.04 -7.22 9.79
CA CYS A 211 -7.76 -5.98 9.62
C CYS A 211 -7.19 -4.81 10.44
N GLN A 212 -6.33 -5.11 11.41
CA GLN A 212 -5.64 -4.09 12.20
C GLN A 212 -4.54 -3.36 11.41
N GLN A 213 -4.10 -3.95 10.29
CA GLN A 213 -2.98 -3.49 9.48
C GLN A 213 -3.49 -2.79 8.21
N LYS A 214 -4.16 -1.65 8.37
CA LYS A 214 -4.58 -0.78 7.26
C LYS A 214 -3.69 0.46 7.22
N LEU A 215 -3.47 1.03 6.03
CA LEU A 215 -3.00 2.40 5.92
C LEU A 215 -3.89 3.29 6.78
N SER A 216 -3.38 3.73 7.93
CA SER A 216 -4.00 4.85 8.61
C SER A 216 -3.94 6.05 7.66
N PRO A 217 -5.07 6.72 7.35
CA PRO A 217 -5.02 8.01 6.67
C PRO A 217 -4.14 8.90 7.54
N GLN A 218 -2.92 9.16 7.07
CA GLN A 218 -2.07 10.13 7.76
C GLN A 218 -2.77 11.47 7.63
N THR A 219 -3.30 11.95 8.73
CA THR A 219 -3.74 13.33 8.89
C THR A 219 -2.52 14.21 8.59
N GLN A 220 -2.58 14.91 7.46
CA GLN A 220 -1.64 15.99 7.10
C GLN A 220 -1.79 17.15 8.06
#